data_b1c99a6534930d1741b3e984bfeea3e9
#
_entry.id   b1c99a6534930d1741b3e984bfeea3e9
#
_cell.length_a   1.000
_cell.length_b   1.000
_cell.length_c   1.000
_cell.angle_alpha   90.00
_cell.angle_beta   90.00
_cell.angle_gamma   90.00
#
_symmetry.space_group_name_H-M   'P 1'
#
loop_
_entity.id
_entity.type
_entity.pdbx_description
1 polymer ?
#
loop_
_entity_poly.entity_id
_entity_poly.type
_entity_poly.pdbx_seq_one_letter_code
_entity_poly.pdbx_strand_id
1 'polypeptide(L)'
;PYVAQYSAITVIRLLDLIDEMGEINAKSDLAKLSRLVAQKEEHAHKVKEEIATIWGDYFKEPQINKFPDVHNLAHSIMMTSSKCKQELLRENGVTLLNQVNEFAKMFWDSKDVETTVVISKNPPNVDLIIPKS
;
A
#
# COMPACT_ATOMS: atom_id res chain seq x y z
N PRO A 1 -10.44 -1.14 -3.62
CA PRO A 1 -9.03 -1.16 -3.16
C PRO A 1 -8.59 0.10 -2.42
N TYR A 2 -9.54 0.92 -2.06
CA TYR A 2 -9.27 2.22 -1.44
C TYR A 2 -8.56 2.10 -0.07
N VAL A 3 -8.97 1.14 0.76
CA VAL A 3 -8.33 0.91 2.07
C VAL A 3 -6.87 0.50 1.89
N ALA A 4 -6.57 -0.35 0.91
CA ALA A 4 -5.20 -0.74 0.61
C ALA A 4 -4.36 0.47 0.14
N GLN A 5 -4.93 1.33 -0.71
CA GLN A 5 -4.25 2.53 -1.18
C GLN A 5 -3.94 3.50 -0.03
N TYR A 6 -4.93 3.77 0.81
CA TYR A 6 -4.75 4.65 1.97
C TYR A 6 -3.75 4.08 2.97
N SER A 7 -3.81 2.77 3.22
CA SER A 7 -2.87 2.12 4.12
C SER A 7 -1.44 2.18 3.59
N ALA A 8 -1.26 2.02 2.27
CA ALA A 8 0.07 2.16 1.65
C ALA A 8 0.61 3.59 1.75
N ILE A 9 -0.23 4.61 1.56
CA ILE A 9 0.16 6.01 1.77
C ILE A 9 0.58 6.23 3.23
N THR A 10 -0.17 5.69 4.17
CA THR A 10 0.13 5.79 5.59
C THR A 10 1.48 5.14 5.92
N VAL A 11 1.80 4.01 5.30
CA VAL A 11 3.12 3.37 5.46
C VAL A 11 4.23 4.33 5.04
N ILE A 12 4.10 4.98 3.87
CA ILE A 12 5.10 5.96 3.41
C ILE A 12 5.21 7.12 4.40
N ARG A 13 4.08 7.65 4.85
CA ARG A 13 4.06 8.77 5.81
C ARG A 13 4.78 8.39 7.11
N LEU A 14 4.53 7.18 7.62
CA LEU A 14 5.17 6.71 8.85
C LEU A 14 6.67 6.51 8.66
N LEU A 15 7.09 6.02 7.50
CA LEU A 15 8.52 5.91 7.17
C LEU A 15 9.18 7.29 7.11
N ASP A 16 8.50 8.28 6.56
CA ASP A 16 8.99 9.66 6.54
C ASP A 16 9.12 10.22 7.97
N LEU A 17 8.14 9.98 8.82
CA LEU A 17 8.19 10.43 10.23
C LEU A 17 9.31 9.76 11.01
N ILE A 18 9.57 8.48 10.74
CA ILE A 18 10.69 7.75 11.36
C ILE A 18 12.03 8.36 10.91
N ASP A 19 12.18 8.63 9.61
CA ASP A 19 13.37 9.26 9.06
C ASP A 19 13.63 10.65 9.67
N GLU A 20 12.57 11.44 9.84
CA GLU A 20 12.65 12.77 10.42
C GLU A 20 13.14 12.79 11.87
N MET A 21 13.01 11.67 12.58
CA MET A 21 13.49 11.58 13.97
C MET A 21 15.01 11.68 14.09
N GLY A 22 15.75 11.26 13.06
CA GLY A 22 17.21 11.22 13.11
C GLY A 22 17.72 10.24 14.15
N GLU A 23 18.77 10.64 14.88
CA GLU A 23 19.38 9.81 15.93
C GLU A 23 18.48 9.68 17.16
N ILE A 24 18.49 8.48 17.74
CA ILE A 24 17.73 8.17 18.95
C ILE A 24 18.65 8.36 20.17
N ASN A 25 18.41 9.40 20.96
CA ASN A 25 19.27 9.78 22.08
C ASN A 25 18.59 9.68 23.45
N ALA A 26 17.25 9.61 23.49
CA ALA A 26 16.49 9.61 24.73
C ALA A 26 15.46 8.48 24.74
N LYS A 27 15.03 8.07 25.94
CA LYS A 27 13.98 7.05 26.10
C LYS A 27 12.66 7.49 25.45
N SER A 28 12.35 8.78 25.48
CA SER A 28 11.15 9.33 24.82
C SER A 28 11.21 9.14 23.30
N ASP A 29 12.38 9.28 22.68
CA ASP A 29 12.58 9.03 21.25
C ASP A 29 12.37 7.56 20.93
N LEU A 30 12.90 6.68 21.78
CA LEU A 30 12.71 5.23 21.59
C LEU A 30 11.24 4.85 21.69
N ALA A 31 10.51 5.41 22.66
CA ALA A 31 9.07 5.17 22.80
C ALA A 31 8.29 5.64 21.57
N LYS A 32 8.63 6.83 21.04
CA LYS A 32 8.01 7.37 19.82
C LYS A 32 8.30 6.48 18.62
N LEU A 33 9.57 6.08 18.45
CA LEU A 33 9.97 5.18 17.36
C LEU A 33 9.18 3.88 17.41
N SER A 34 9.04 3.27 18.59
CA SER A 34 8.30 2.02 18.76
C SER A 34 6.83 2.16 18.33
N ARG A 35 6.18 3.29 18.66
CA ARG A 35 4.80 3.54 18.25
C ARG A 35 4.69 3.72 16.73
N LEU A 36 5.61 4.46 16.12
CA LEU A 36 5.59 4.66 14.67
C LEU A 36 5.83 3.35 13.91
N VAL A 37 6.77 2.53 14.39
CA VAL A 37 7.03 1.21 13.80
C VAL A 37 5.81 0.31 13.92
N ALA A 38 5.17 0.25 15.09
CA ALA A 38 3.97 -0.55 15.28
C ALA A 38 2.83 -0.13 14.34
N GLN A 39 2.62 1.17 14.16
CA GLN A 39 1.62 1.68 13.24
C GLN A 39 1.95 1.35 11.79
N LYS A 40 3.21 1.46 11.41
CA LYS A 40 3.69 1.08 10.07
C LYS A 40 3.39 -0.40 9.78
N GLU A 41 3.70 -1.27 10.72
CA GLU A 41 3.45 -2.70 10.56
C GLU A 41 1.96 -3.00 10.45
N GLU A 42 1.13 -2.33 11.26
CA GLU A 42 -0.32 -2.48 11.23
C GLU A 42 -0.89 -2.09 9.86
N HIS A 43 -0.45 -0.96 9.30
CA HIS A 43 -0.96 -0.49 8.01
C HIS A 43 -0.44 -1.35 6.84
N ALA A 44 0.80 -1.83 6.90
CA ALA A 44 1.30 -2.79 5.92
C ALA A 44 0.48 -4.09 5.97
N HIS A 45 0.08 -4.52 7.15
CA HIS A 45 -0.79 -5.69 7.31
C HIS A 45 -2.19 -5.46 6.72
N LYS A 46 -2.76 -4.27 6.90
CA LYS A 46 -4.05 -3.90 6.29
C LYS A 46 -4.01 -3.98 4.77
N VAL A 47 -2.90 -3.58 4.16
CA VAL A 47 -2.72 -3.75 2.70
C VAL A 47 -2.82 -5.22 2.32
N LYS A 48 -2.09 -6.08 3.03
CA LYS A 48 -2.12 -7.54 2.75
C LYS A 48 -3.54 -8.09 2.86
N GLU A 49 -4.24 -7.76 3.94
CA GLU A 49 -5.59 -8.27 4.19
C GLU A 49 -6.56 -7.85 3.09
N GLU A 50 -6.58 -6.57 2.74
CA GLU A 50 -7.53 -6.11 1.73
C GLU A 50 -7.22 -6.67 0.35
N ILE A 51 -5.96 -6.67 -0.06
CA ILE A 51 -5.58 -7.22 -1.37
C ILE A 51 -5.91 -8.71 -1.43
N ALA A 52 -5.60 -9.47 -0.38
CA ALA A 52 -5.92 -10.90 -0.33
C ALA A 52 -7.43 -11.14 -0.43
N THR A 53 -8.23 -10.31 0.24
CA THR A 53 -9.69 -10.40 0.19
C THR A 53 -10.24 -10.14 -1.21
N ILE A 54 -9.82 -9.04 -1.83
CA ILE A 54 -10.28 -8.69 -3.18
C ILE A 54 -9.82 -9.74 -4.18
N TRP A 55 -8.55 -10.12 -4.12
CA TRP A 55 -7.99 -11.12 -5.01
C TRP A 55 -8.67 -12.48 -4.86
N GLY A 56 -8.92 -12.93 -3.64
CA GLY A 56 -9.54 -14.22 -3.38
C GLY A 56 -11.04 -14.25 -3.64
N ASP A 57 -11.77 -13.17 -3.32
CA ASP A 57 -13.23 -13.16 -3.38
C ASP A 57 -13.79 -12.59 -4.69
N TYR A 58 -13.11 -11.61 -5.27
CA TYR A 58 -13.61 -10.93 -6.48
C TYR A 58 -13.02 -11.49 -7.77
N PHE A 59 -11.70 -11.74 -7.81
CA PHE A 59 -11.04 -12.20 -9.04
C PHE A 59 -11.32 -13.68 -9.25
N LYS A 60 -12.35 -13.97 -10.03
CA LYS A 60 -12.76 -15.32 -10.44
C LYS A 60 -12.26 -15.58 -11.88
N GLU A 61 -12.62 -16.72 -12.42
CA GLU A 61 -12.14 -17.13 -13.75
C GLU A 61 -12.30 -16.05 -14.84
N PRO A 62 -13.46 -15.36 -14.97
CA PRO A 62 -13.58 -14.33 -16.01
C PRO A 62 -12.58 -13.18 -15.84
N GLN A 63 -12.37 -12.69 -14.59
CA GLN A 63 -11.45 -11.60 -14.31
C GLN A 63 -10.00 -12.05 -14.46
N ILE A 64 -9.68 -13.26 -14.02
CA ILE A 64 -8.32 -13.82 -14.14
C ILE A 64 -7.95 -14.02 -15.61
N ASN A 65 -8.88 -14.47 -16.43
CA ASN A 65 -8.64 -14.65 -17.88
C ASN A 65 -8.34 -13.31 -18.56
N LYS A 66 -8.99 -12.25 -18.13
CA LYS A 66 -8.77 -10.89 -18.66
C LYS A 66 -7.48 -10.27 -18.12
N PHE A 67 -7.13 -10.59 -16.88
CA PHE A 67 -5.94 -10.05 -16.20
C PHE A 67 -5.11 -11.19 -15.61
N PRO A 68 -4.42 -11.97 -16.48
CA PRO A 68 -3.69 -13.17 -16.00
C PRO A 68 -2.53 -12.84 -15.05
N ASP A 69 -2.04 -11.60 -15.07
CA ASP A 69 -0.94 -11.16 -14.19
C ASP A 69 -1.39 -10.85 -12.76
N VAL A 70 -2.70 -10.92 -12.46
CA VAL A 70 -3.22 -10.55 -11.13
C VAL A 70 -2.62 -11.42 -10.02
N HIS A 71 -2.37 -12.69 -10.27
CA HIS A 71 -1.76 -13.59 -9.26
C HIS A 71 -0.35 -13.13 -8.89
N ASN A 72 0.48 -12.82 -9.89
CA ASN A 72 1.84 -12.36 -9.66
C ASN A 72 1.85 -11.00 -8.96
N LEU A 73 0.95 -10.11 -9.36
CA LEU A 73 0.85 -8.79 -8.73
C LEU A 73 0.41 -8.90 -7.27
N ALA A 74 -0.61 -9.70 -6.98
CA ALA A 74 -1.07 -9.93 -5.60
C ALA A 74 0.06 -10.51 -4.75
N HIS A 75 0.79 -11.50 -5.25
CA HIS A 75 1.93 -12.07 -4.53
C HIS A 75 3.02 -11.02 -4.30
N SER A 76 3.34 -10.21 -5.31
CA SER A 76 4.34 -9.14 -5.17
C SER A 76 3.93 -8.14 -4.08
N ILE A 77 2.65 -7.80 -3.99
CA ILE A 77 2.13 -6.92 -2.94
C ILE A 77 2.34 -7.57 -1.55
N MET A 78 2.08 -8.86 -1.42
CA MET A 78 2.32 -9.59 -0.17
C MET A 78 3.79 -9.50 0.24
N MET A 79 4.70 -9.73 -0.70
CA MET A 79 6.15 -9.69 -0.44
C MET A 79 6.61 -8.27 -0.08
N THR A 80 6.15 -7.26 -0.81
CA THR A 80 6.52 -5.86 -0.55
C THR A 80 5.96 -5.39 0.80
N SER A 81 4.73 -5.78 1.14
CA SER A 81 4.14 -5.49 2.44
C SER A 81 4.99 -6.07 3.57
N SER A 82 5.49 -7.29 3.40
CA SER A 82 6.39 -7.92 4.38
C SER A 82 7.69 -7.13 4.54
N LYS A 83 8.26 -6.63 3.45
CA LYS A 83 9.44 -5.74 3.53
C LYS A 83 9.14 -4.44 4.28
N CYS A 84 7.97 -3.86 4.03
CA CYS A 84 7.53 -2.66 4.77
C CYS A 84 7.40 -2.91 6.26
N LYS A 85 7.02 -4.12 6.66
CA LYS A 85 6.95 -4.49 8.08
C LYS A 85 8.34 -4.64 8.69
N GLN A 86 9.27 -5.26 7.99
CA GLN A 86 10.56 -5.67 8.51
C GLN A 86 11.64 -4.59 8.40
N GLU A 87 11.52 -3.68 7.46
CA GLU A 87 12.55 -2.68 7.15
C GLU A 87 12.01 -1.26 7.31
N LEU A 88 12.92 -0.29 7.34
CA LEU A 88 12.59 1.13 7.50
C LEU A 88 12.91 1.96 6.25
N LEU A 89 12.96 1.32 5.08
CA LEU A 89 13.28 1.98 3.82
C LEU A 89 12.03 2.58 3.18
N ARG A 90 12.03 3.88 2.97
CA ARG A 90 10.94 4.60 2.30
C ARG A 90 10.60 4.00 0.95
N GLU A 91 11.60 3.55 0.22
CA GLU A 91 11.45 2.95 -1.10
C GLU A 91 10.50 1.76 -1.10
N ASN A 92 10.48 0.96 -0.03
CA ASN A 92 9.55 -0.16 0.09
C ASN A 92 8.09 0.32 0.11
N GLY A 93 7.82 1.42 0.79
CA GLY A 93 6.49 2.02 0.84
C GLY A 93 6.05 2.57 -0.52
N VAL A 94 6.97 3.21 -1.24
CA VAL A 94 6.70 3.73 -2.59
C VAL A 94 6.41 2.57 -3.55
N THR A 95 7.19 1.51 -3.50
CA THR A 95 6.97 0.32 -4.31
C THR A 95 5.62 -0.31 -3.99
N LEU A 96 5.27 -0.41 -2.70
CA LEU A 96 3.99 -0.95 -2.26
C LEU A 96 2.83 -0.14 -2.85
N LEU A 97 2.87 1.17 -2.76
CA LEU A 97 1.81 2.03 -3.29
C LEU A 97 1.68 1.86 -4.82
N ASN A 98 2.80 1.83 -5.53
CA ASN A 98 2.77 1.65 -6.98
C ASN A 98 2.12 0.32 -7.37
N GLN A 99 2.43 -0.76 -6.66
CA GLN A 99 1.83 -2.08 -6.89
C GLN A 99 0.34 -2.08 -6.54
N VAL A 100 -0.04 -1.44 -5.44
CA VAL A 100 -1.46 -1.33 -5.04
C VAL A 100 -2.24 -0.50 -6.05
N ASN A 101 -1.68 0.58 -6.57
CA ASN A 101 -2.30 1.36 -7.64
C ASN A 101 -2.49 0.54 -8.92
N GLU A 102 -1.53 -0.28 -9.28
CA GLU A 102 -1.65 -1.20 -10.42
C GLU A 102 -2.80 -2.19 -10.21
N PHE A 103 -2.89 -2.75 -9.02
CA PHE A 103 -3.99 -3.64 -8.65
C PHE A 103 -5.33 -2.91 -8.71
N ALA A 104 -5.39 -1.69 -8.20
CA ALA A 104 -6.60 -0.86 -8.25
C ALA A 104 -7.05 -0.62 -9.70
N LYS A 105 -6.10 -0.35 -10.60
CA LYS A 105 -6.42 -0.18 -12.01
C LYS A 105 -7.00 -1.45 -12.62
N MET A 106 -6.41 -2.60 -12.36
CA MET A 106 -6.95 -3.89 -12.82
C MET A 106 -8.36 -4.13 -12.27
N PHE A 107 -8.58 -3.83 -11.00
CA PHE A 107 -9.88 -3.98 -10.37
C PHE A 107 -10.96 -3.17 -11.10
N TRP A 108 -10.72 -1.88 -11.33
CA TRP A 108 -11.66 -1.01 -11.99
C TRP A 108 -11.81 -1.34 -13.48
N ASP A 109 -10.72 -1.67 -14.17
CA ASP A 109 -10.77 -2.11 -15.57
C ASP A 109 -11.61 -3.38 -15.72
N SER A 110 -11.56 -4.29 -14.74
CA SER A 110 -12.36 -5.52 -14.76
C SER A 110 -13.86 -5.25 -14.65
N LYS A 111 -14.24 -4.09 -14.15
CA LYS A 111 -15.63 -3.63 -14.03
C LYS A 111 -16.02 -2.65 -15.15
N ASP A 112 -15.14 -2.45 -16.11
CA ASP A 112 -15.31 -1.47 -17.21
C ASP A 112 -15.50 -0.04 -16.69
N VAL A 113 -14.84 0.29 -15.58
CA VAL A 113 -14.84 1.63 -14.99
C VAL A 113 -13.54 2.31 -15.32
N GLU A 114 -13.61 3.47 -15.99
CA GLU A 114 -12.43 4.28 -16.29
C GLU A 114 -11.83 4.83 -15.00
N THR A 115 -10.49 4.92 -14.99
CA THR A 115 -9.73 5.46 -13.85
C THR A 115 -9.01 6.75 -14.26
N THR A 116 -8.65 7.53 -13.25
CA THR A 116 -7.81 8.71 -13.42
C THR A 116 -6.77 8.73 -12.30
N VAL A 117 -5.72 9.51 -12.50
CA VAL A 117 -4.68 9.71 -11.50
C VAL A 117 -4.92 11.04 -10.79
N VAL A 118 -4.96 11.00 -9.47
CA VAL A 118 -5.05 12.20 -8.63
C VAL A 118 -3.89 12.21 -7.65
N ILE A 119 -3.52 13.40 -7.19
CA ILE A 119 -2.51 13.52 -6.14
C ILE A 119 -3.22 13.47 -4.78
N SER A 120 -2.75 12.59 -3.90
CA SER A 120 -3.29 12.47 -2.55
C SER A 120 -3.20 13.80 -1.81
N LYS A 121 -4.26 14.18 -1.11
CA LYS A 121 -4.28 15.37 -0.26
C LYS A 121 -3.53 15.15 1.04
N ASN A 122 -3.38 13.90 1.46
CA ASN A 122 -2.64 13.56 2.67
C ASN A 122 -1.16 13.40 2.36
N PRO A 123 -0.27 13.90 3.24
CA PRO A 123 1.17 13.64 3.06
C PRO A 123 1.50 12.15 3.15
N PRO A 124 2.46 11.66 2.35
CA PRO A 124 3.11 12.38 1.27
C PRO A 124 2.18 12.51 0.08
N ASN A 125 2.20 13.64 -0.61
CA ASN A 125 1.32 13.88 -1.74
C ASN A 125 1.77 13.03 -2.94
N VAL A 126 1.16 11.86 -3.08
CA VAL A 126 1.54 10.82 -4.06
C VAL A 126 0.37 10.52 -5.00
N ASP A 127 0.68 9.90 -6.13
CA ASP A 127 -0.32 9.54 -7.13
C ASP A 127 -1.22 8.41 -6.64
N LEU A 128 -2.52 8.57 -6.87
CA LEU A 128 -3.54 7.56 -6.63
C LEU A 128 -4.34 7.30 -7.88
N ILE A 129 -4.59 6.05 -8.17
CA ILE A 129 -5.51 5.62 -9.23
C ILE A 129 -6.89 5.45 -8.62
N ILE A 130 -7.83 6.26 -9.08
CA ILE A 130 -9.22 6.23 -8.59
C ILE A 130 -10.19 6.10 -9.76
N PRO A 131 -11.41 5.61 -9.52
CA PRO A 131 -12.41 5.58 -10.56
C PRO A 131 -12.77 7.01 -10.97
N LYS A 132 -12.95 7.20 -12.26
CA LYS A 132 -13.37 8.49 -12.83
C LYS A 132 -14.85 8.68 -12.58
N SER A 133 -15.21 9.80 -12.00
CA SER A 133 -16.60 10.15 -11.70
C SER A 133 -17.34 10.74 -12.90
#